data_9cc5077cf258aeb2cf0e601f86c512bc
#
_entry.id   9cc5077cf258aeb2cf0e601f86c512bc
#
_cell.length_a   1.000
_cell.length_b   1.000
_cell.length_c   1.000
_cell.angle_alpha   90.00
_cell.angle_beta   90.00
_cell.angle_gamma   90.00
#
_symmetry.space_group_name_H-M   'P 1'
#
loop_
_entity.id
_entity.type
_entity.pdbx_description
1 polymer ?
#
loop_
_entity_poly.entity_id
_entity_poly.type
_entity_poly.pdbx_seq_one_letter_code
_entity_poly.pdbx_strand_id
1 'polypeptide(L)'
;MTEKDHECRTGAGWVVYWKGLERRSRREGMGKLAEVYDTEMLALLRGLETAIKFQQESPNANRRRMRIILFADNTASVMAITKEDPRSSQQISQKFMETAIVFLDANGRATIKISWVPGHMGIEGNNRADALAKEATDLKPARETTTLAKIH
;
A
#
# COMPACT_ATOMS: atom_id res chain seq x y z
N MET A 1 -18.91 -14.06 -26.41
CA MET A 1 -17.73 -13.76 -25.59
C MET A 1 -16.64 -13.22 -26.49
N THR A 2 -16.48 -11.96 -26.47
CA THR A 2 -15.45 -11.31 -27.29
C THR A 2 -14.15 -11.30 -26.50
N GLU A 3 -13.03 -11.60 -27.15
CA GLU A 3 -11.66 -11.57 -26.62
C GLU A 3 -11.24 -10.25 -25.97
N LYS A 4 -12.17 -9.30 -25.83
CA LYS A 4 -11.94 -7.97 -25.28
C LYS A 4 -11.91 -7.90 -23.74
N ASP A 5 -12.25 -8.97 -23.04
CA ASP A 5 -12.38 -8.93 -21.58
C ASP A 5 -11.12 -9.33 -20.82
N HIS A 6 -10.02 -9.64 -21.52
CA HIS A 6 -8.72 -9.92 -20.91
C HIS A 6 -7.78 -8.71 -20.86
N GLU A 7 -8.31 -7.51 -20.98
CA GLU A 7 -7.48 -6.33 -20.74
C GLU A 7 -6.97 -6.34 -19.30
N CYS A 8 -5.66 -6.17 -19.16
CA CYS A 8 -4.94 -6.19 -17.88
C CYS A 8 -5.54 -5.23 -16.87
N ARG A 9 -6.39 -5.75 -16.02
CA ARG A 9 -6.82 -5.04 -14.82
C ARG A 9 -5.72 -5.13 -13.78
N THR A 10 -5.52 -4.10 -13.03
CA THR A 10 -4.54 -4.05 -11.97
C THR A 10 -5.21 -4.02 -10.61
N GLY A 11 -4.52 -4.53 -9.60
CA GLY A 11 -5.03 -4.57 -8.25
C GLY A 11 -3.92 -4.42 -7.22
N ALA A 12 -4.23 -3.77 -6.11
CA ALA A 12 -3.36 -3.63 -4.97
C ALA A 12 -3.82 -4.53 -3.83
N GLY A 13 -2.88 -5.13 -3.12
CA GLY A 13 -3.14 -5.93 -1.93
C GLY A 13 -2.15 -5.57 -0.83
N TRP A 14 -2.63 -5.56 0.41
CA TRP A 14 -1.78 -5.30 1.58
C TRP A 14 -2.29 -6.08 2.78
N VAL A 15 -1.38 -6.35 3.68
CA VAL A 15 -1.65 -7.10 4.90
C VAL A 15 -0.87 -6.51 6.06
N VAL A 16 -1.51 -6.43 7.22
CA VAL A 16 -0.90 -5.93 8.45
C VAL A 16 -0.76 -7.07 9.44
N TYR A 17 0.47 -7.27 9.89
CA TYR A 17 0.82 -8.23 10.94
C TYR A 17 1.16 -7.49 12.24
N TRP A 18 0.74 -8.08 13.34
CA TRP A 18 1.14 -7.65 14.67
C TRP A 18 1.46 -8.87 15.51
N LYS A 19 2.66 -8.89 16.08
CA LYS A 19 3.16 -10.03 16.86
C LYS A 19 3.08 -11.36 16.10
N GLY A 20 3.43 -11.33 14.82
CA GLY A 20 3.44 -12.52 13.95
C GLY A 20 2.08 -12.99 13.47
N LEU A 21 1.00 -12.29 13.80
CA LEU A 21 -0.36 -12.65 13.40
C LEU A 21 -0.93 -11.64 12.41
N GLU A 22 -1.62 -12.13 11.37
CA GLU A 22 -2.35 -11.29 10.45
C GLU A 22 -3.53 -10.62 11.18
N ARG A 23 -3.57 -9.30 11.17
CA ARG A 23 -4.59 -8.51 11.87
C ARG A 23 -5.55 -7.81 10.94
N ARG A 24 -5.08 -7.36 9.80
CA ARG A 24 -5.87 -6.73 8.76
C ARG A 24 -5.35 -7.17 7.41
N SER A 25 -6.24 -7.42 6.49
CA SER A 25 -5.92 -7.63 5.09
C SER A 25 -6.94 -6.93 4.23
N ARG A 26 -6.50 -6.30 3.16
CA ARG A 26 -7.33 -5.53 2.26
C ARG A 26 -6.85 -5.68 0.84
N ARG A 27 -7.73 -5.37 -0.10
CA ARG A 27 -7.43 -5.32 -1.52
C ARG A 27 -8.25 -4.22 -2.17
N GLU A 28 -7.71 -3.64 -3.23
CA GLU A 28 -8.35 -2.58 -4.00
C GLU A 28 -8.07 -2.79 -5.48
N GLY A 29 -9.11 -2.83 -6.30
CA GLY A 29 -8.99 -2.87 -7.75
C GLY A 29 -8.70 -1.47 -8.30
N MET A 30 -7.76 -1.35 -9.23
CA MET A 30 -7.40 -0.07 -9.85
C MET A 30 -7.84 0.03 -11.31
N GLY A 31 -8.43 -1.03 -11.85
CA GLY A 31 -8.90 -1.05 -13.23
C GLY A 31 -7.76 -1.06 -14.23
N LYS A 32 -8.06 -0.65 -15.47
CA LYS A 32 -7.19 -0.80 -16.63
C LYS A 32 -6.17 0.32 -16.82
N LEU A 33 -6.39 1.47 -16.18
CA LEU A 33 -5.61 2.70 -16.43
C LEU A 33 -4.40 2.85 -15.52
N ALA A 34 -4.25 1.98 -14.51
CA ALA A 34 -3.12 2.05 -13.61
C ALA A 34 -2.00 1.10 -14.06
N GLU A 35 -0.78 1.57 -13.97
CA GLU A 35 0.41 0.75 -14.18
C GLU A 35 0.67 -0.12 -12.94
N VAL A 36 1.40 -1.23 -13.11
CA VAL A 36 1.81 -2.10 -11.98
C VAL A 36 2.56 -1.31 -10.91
N TYR A 37 3.37 -0.36 -11.33
CA TYR A 37 4.09 0.57 -10.47
C TYR A 37 3.15 1.36 -9.54
N ASP A 38 2.05 1.89 -10.08
CA ASP A 38 1.06 2.65 -9.32
C ASP A 38 0.33 1.76 -8.30
N THR A 39 0.05 0.50 -8.66
CA THR A 39 -0.61 -0.44 -7.75
C THR A 39 0.25 -0.77 -6.54
N GLU A 40 1.54 -0.93 -6.73
CA GLU A 40 2.47 -1.22 -5.64
C GLU A 40 2.65 -0.01 -4.71
N MET A 41 2.73 1.19 -5.28
CA MET A 41 2.77 2.41 -4.48
C MET A 41 1.47 2.63 -3.71
N LEU A 42 0.33 2.34 -4.33
CA LEU A 42 -0.96 2.41 -3.64
C LEU A 42 -1.03 1.39 -2.50
N ALA A 43 -0.53 0.18 -2.70
CA ALA A 43 -0.47 -0.83 -1.64
C ALA A 43 0.37 -0.36 -0.45
N LEU A 44 1.50 0.32 -0.69
CA LEU A 44 2.30 0.92 0.37
C LEU A 44 1.54 2.01 1.13
N LEU A 45 0.87 2.90 0.42
CA LEU A 45 0.05 3.95 1.04
C LEU A 45 -1.09 3.36 1.88
N ARG A 46 -1.85 2.46 1.30
CA ARG A 46 -2.98 1.82 2.00
C ARG A 46 -2.52 0.96 3.17
N GLY A 47 -1.39 0.28 3.01
CA GLY A 47 -0.77 -0.48 4.10
C GLY A 47 -0.38 0.42 5.28
N LEU A 48 0.21 1.58 5.02
CA LEU A 48 0.53 2.57 6.05
C LEU A 48 -0.74 3.07 6.74
N GLU A 49 -1.74 3.48 5.99
CA GLU A 49 -3.02 3.95 6.53
C GLU A 49 -3.69 2.89 7.41
N THR A 50 -3.69 1.64 6.95
CA THR A 50 -4.29 0.51 7.68
C THR A 50 -3.52 0.22 8.97
N ALA A 51 -2.19 0.25 8.94
CA ALA A 51 -1.35 0.05 10.11
C ALA A 51 -1.55 1.15 11.16
N ILE A 52 -1.63 2.39 10.73
CA ILE A 52 -1.90 3.54 11.63
C ILE A 52 -3.26 3.37 12.30
N LYS A 53 -4.28 3.07 11.51
CA LYS A 53 -5.64 2.85 12.02
C LYS A 53 -5.71 1.71 13.03
N PHE A 54 -5.04 0.59 12.71
CA PHE A 54 -4.95 -0.54 13.62
C PHE A 54 -4.32 -0.16 14.96
N GLN A 55 -3.24 0.62 14.94
CA GLN A 55 -2.60 1.10 16.16
C GLN A 55 -3.48 2.05 16.96
N GLN A 56 -4.19 2.95 16.30
CA GLN A 56 -5.10 3.89 16.95
C GLN A 56 -6.28 3.19 17.65
N GLU A 57 -6.74 2.10 17.07
CA GLU A 57 -7.81 1.28 17.64
C GLU A 57 -7.34 0.33 18.75
N SER A 58 -6.03 0.18 18.93
CA SER A 58 -5.48 -0.74 19.92
C SER A 58 -5.50 -0.15 21.32
N PRO A 59 -5.88 -0.94 22.34
CA PRO A 59 -5.79 -0.50 23.74
C PRO A 59 -4.36 -0.09 24.09
N ASN A 60 -4.19 1.02 24.77
CA ASN A 60 -2.88 1.56 25.18
C ASN A 60 -1.99 2.04 24.03
N ALA A 61 -2.55 2.40 22.88
CA ALA A 61 -1.81 2.93 21.74
C ALA A 61 -0.87 4.08 22.13
N ASN A 62 -1.30 4.96 23.03
CA ASN A 62 -0.53 6.12 23.48
C ASN A 62 0.64 5.79 24.43
N ARG A 63 0.73 4.58 24.93
CA ARG A 63 1.76 4.18 25.92
C ARG A 63 2.91 3.40 25.30
N ARG A 64 2.78 2.97 24.04
CA ARG A 64 3.78 2.14 23.37
C ARG A 64 4.58 2.94 22.37
N ARG A 65 5.86 2.62 22.28
CA ARG A 65 6.67 3.08 21.15
C ARG A 65 6.14 2.44 19.89
N MET A 66 5.54 3.23 19.02
CA MET A 66 4.97 2.75 17.77
C MET A 66 6.05 2.61 16.72
N ARG A 67 6.15 1.41 16.14
CA ARG A 67 7.08 1.13 15.05
C ARG A 67 6.30 0.47 13.93
N ILE A 68 6.24 1.13 12.78
CA ILE A 68 5.66 0.57 11.57
C ILE A 68 6.79 0.24 10.61
N ILE A 69 6.81 -1.00 10.13
CA ILE A 69 7.74 -1.45 9.10
C ILE A 69 6.92 -1.88 7.90
N LEU A 70 7.15 -1.24 6.76
CA LEU A 70 6.52 -1.59 5.50
C LEU A 70 7.49 -2.42 4.67
N PHE A 71 7.01 -3.54 4.15
CA PHE A 71 7.79 -4.41 3.28
C PHE A 71 7.19 -4.39 1.88
N ALA A 72 8.02 -4.22 0.88
CA ALA A 72 7.65 -4.25 -0.53
C ALA A 72 8.70 -4.99 -1.34
N ASP A 73 8.28 -5.70 -2.38
CA ASP A 73 9.17 -6.48 -3.24
C ASP A 73 9.62 -5.72 -4.49
N ASN A 74 9.09 -4.55 -4.74
CA ASN A 74 9.49 -3.70 -5.87
C ASN A 74 10.39 -2.57 -5.42
N THR A 75 11.64 -2.63 -5.82
CA THR A 75 12.66 -1.62 -5.46
C THR A 75 12.30 -0.23 -5.97
N ALA A 76 11.76 -0.13 -7.19
CA ALA A 76 11.36 1.14 -7.78
C ALA A 76 10.26 1.82 -6.97
N SER A 77 9.25 1.06 -6.52
CA SER A 77 8.17 1.58 -5.69
C SER A 77 8.66 2.04 -4.32
N VAL A 78 9.54 1.27 -3.69
CA VAL A 78 10.16 1.65 -2.40
C VAL A 78 10.94 2.95 -2.55
N MET A 79 11.68 3.12 -3.63
CA MET A 79 12.45 4.34 -3.89
C MET A 79 11.54 5.53 -4.23
N ALA A 80 10.49 5.30 -4.97
CA ALA A 80 9.62 6.37 -5.48
C ALA A 80 8.65 6.91 -4.43
N ILE A 81 8.23 6.08 -3.47
CA ILE A 81 7.18 6.47 -2.51
C ILE A 81 7.61 7.67 -1.64
N THR A 82 8.90 7.86 -1.44
CA THR A 82 9.45 8.95 -0.63
C THR A 82 10.05 10.08 -1.47
N LYS A 83 9.99 9.99 -2.79
CA LYS A 83 10.55 11.01 -3.69
C LYS A 83 9.46 11.85 -4.34
N GLU A 84 9.74 13.11 -4.54
CA GLU A 84 8.94 13.95 -5.42
C GLU A 84 9.30 13.62 -6.88
N ASP A 85 8.49 12.78 -7.49
CA ASP A 85 8.64 12.41 -8.88
C ASP A 85 7.46 13.01 -9.67
N PRO A 86 7.69 13.75 -10.77
CA PRO A 86 6.61 14.36 -11.56
C PRO A 86 5.75 13.36 -12.35
N ARG A 87 5.90 12.06 -12.11
CA ARG A 87 5.12 11.01 -12.78
C ARG A 87 3.70 10.89 -12.23
N SER A 88 2.89 10.02 -12.86
CA SER A 88 1.49 9.77 -12.49
C SER A 88 1.29 9.33 -11.02
N SER A 89 2.31 8.77 -10.42
CA SER A 89 2.29 8.32 -9.03
C SER A 89 2.65 9.40 -8.00
N GLN A 90 2.91 10.62 -8.45
CA GLN A 90 3.30 11.74 -7.57
C GLN A 90 2.28 11.98 -6.46
N GLN A 91 1.00 11.88 -6.77
CA GLN A 91 -0.06 12.09 -5.77
C GLN A 91 -0.07 11.02 -4.70
N ILE A 92 0.23 9.77 -5.07
CA ILE A 92 0.33 8.67 -4.12
C ILE A 92 1.50 8.92 -3.17
N SER A 93 2.66 9.31 -3.68
CA SER A 93 3.82 9.63 -2.85
C SER A 93 3.60 10.84 -1.96
N GLN A 94 2.95 11.89 -2.45
CA GLN A 94 2.56 13.04 -1.65
C GLN A 94 1.63 12.65 -0.51
N LYS A 95 0.60 11.87 -0.79
CA LYS A 95 -0.34 11.40 0.22
C LYS A 95 0.35 10.50 1.25
N PHE A 96 1.26 9.65 0.81
CA PHE A 96 2.06 8.81 1.69
C PHE A 96 2.88 9.67 2.66
N MET A 97 3.60 10.66 2.16
CA MET A 97 4.42 11.55 2.97
C MET A 97 3.58 12.37 3.95
N GLU A 98 2.45 12.92 3.51
CA GLU A 98 1.50 13.62 4.39
C GLU A 98 1.01 12.72 5.52
N THR A 99 0.59 11.51 5.18
CA THR A 99 0.10 10.52 6.17
C THR A 99 1.19 10.16 7.17
N ALA A 100 2.42 9.93 6.70
CA ALA A 100 3.56 9.62 7.54
C ALA A 100 3.91 10.79 8.49
N ILE A 101 3.95 12.00 7.98
CA ILE A 101 4.28 13.20 8.76
C ILE A 101 3.24 13.43 9.85
N VAL A 102 1.96 13.37 9.52
CA VAL A 102 0.87 13.54 10.51
C VAL A 102 0.99 12.51 11.63
N PHE A 103 1.24 11.25 11.28
CA PHE A 103 1.41 10.19 12.28
C PHE A 103 2.65 10.41 13.16
N LEU A 104 3.79 10.75 12.57
CA LEU A 104 5.04 10.95 13.31
C LEU A 104 4.97 12.19 14.20
N ASP A 105 4.35 13.27 13.74
CA ASP A 105 4.17 14.50 14.52
C ASP A 105 3.25 14.27 15.73
N ALA A 106 2.23 13.45 15.58
CA ALA A 106 1.32 13.11 16.66
C ALA A 106 1.92 12.12 17.68
N ASN A 107 2.98 11.42 17.32
CA ASN A 107 3.57 10.33 18.10
C ASN A 107 5.10 10.47 18.12
N GLY A 108 5.61 11.30 18.99
CA GLY A 108 7.02 11.72 18.99
C GLY A 108 8.08 10.63 19.13
N ARG A 109 7.69 9.41 19.53
CA ARG A 109 8.59 8.23 19.59
C ARG A 109 8.31 7.22 18.49
N ALA A 110 7.38 7.52 17.59
CA ALA A 110 7.02 6.64 16.51
C ALA A 110 8.10 6.62 15.42
N THR A 111 8.21 5.49 14.74
CA THR A 111 9.07 5.36 13.58
C THR A 111 8.34 4.65 12.46
N ILE A 112 8.64 5.04 11.23
CA ILE A 112 8.18 4.35 10.01
C ILE A 112 9.43 3.98 9.22
N LYS A 113 9.53 2.70 8.87
CA LYS A 113 10.62 2.19 8.05
C LYS A 113 10.04 1.48 6.84
N ILE A 114 10.62 1.70 5.68
CA ILE A 114 10.29 0.97 4.45
C ILE A 114 11.47 0.09 4.10
N SER A 115 11.21 -1.20 3.89
CA SER A 115 12.23 -2.18 3.56
C SER A 115 11.84 -2.96 2.32
N TRP A 116 12.82 -3.18 1.45
CA TRP A 116 12.65 -4.08 0.34
C TRP A 116 12.80 -5.53 0.81
N VAL A 117 11.98 -6.42 0.24
CA VAL A 117 12.10 -7.87 0.39
C VAL A 117 12.10 -8.52 -0.99
N PRO A 118 12.84 -9.61 -1.20
CA PRO A 118 12.82 -10.30 -2.49
C PRO A 118 11.43 -10.89 -2.76
N GLY A 119 10.91 -10.67 -3.96
CA GLY A 119 9.67 -11.29 -4.42
C GLY A 119 9.88 -12.79 -4.70
N HIS A 120 8.81 -13.57 -4.60
CA HIS A 120 8.79 -15.00 -4.92
C HIS A 120 9.78 -15.88 -4.12
N MET A 121 10.19 -15.42 -2.95
CA MET A 121 11.14 -16.16 -2.08
C MET A 121 10.45 -16.85 -0.89
N GLY A 122 9.13 -17.07 -0.96
CA GLY A 122 8.39 -17.77 0.09
C GLY A 122 8.15 -16.95 1.36
N ILE A 123 8.32 -15.64 1.32
CA ILE A 123 8.00 -14.77 2.45
C ILE A 123 6.48 -14.66 2.58
N GLU A 124 5.93 -15.16 3.68
CA GLU A 124 4.48 -15.30 3.88
C GLU A 124 3.70 -13.99 3.67
N GLY A 125 4.14 -12.91 4.29
CA GLY A 125 3.47 -11.61 4.16
C GLY A 125 3.45 -11.09 2.72
N ASN A 126 4.56 -11.25 2.00
CA ASN A 126 4.64 -10.86 0.60
C ASN A 126 3.75 -11.75 -0.28
N ASN A 127 3.75 -13.06 -0.07
CA ASN A 127 2.88 -13.98 -0.79
C ASN A 127 1.40 -13.67 -0.53
N ARG A 128 1.05 -13.33 0.70
CA ARG A 128 -0.33 -12.96 1.07
C ARG A 128 -0.77 -11.67 0.36
N ALA A 129 0.08 -10.65 0.35
CA ALA A 129 -0.19 -9.40 -0.35
C ALA A 129 -0.34 -9.61 -1.86
N ASP A 130 0.53 -10.43 -2.47
CA ASP A 130 0.43 -10.79 -3.89
C ASP A 130 -0.88 -11.50 -4.22
N ALA A 131 -1.31 -12.44 -3.39
CA ALA A 131 -2.59 -13.13 -3.56
C ALA A 131 -3.77 -12.16 -3.51
N LEU A 132 -3.75 -11.23 -2.56
CA LEU A 132 -4.77 -10.19 -2.45
C LEU A 132 -4.78 -9.26 -3.67
N ALA A 133 -3.60 -8.88 -4.16
CA ALA A 133 -3.48 -8.06 -5.36
C ALA A 133 -4.06 -8.75 -6.60
N LYS A 134 -3.80 -10.05 -6.77
CA LYS A 134 -4.38 -10.84 -7.85
C LYS A 134 -5.90 -10.93 -7.77
N GLU A 135 -6.43 -11.16 -6.57
CA GLU A 135 -7.88 -11.15 -6.34
C GLU A 135 -8.48 -9.78 -6.66
N ALA A 136 -7.77 -8.70 -6.35
CA ALA A 136 -8.22 -7.34 -6.58
C ALA A 136 -8.32 -6.97 -8.06
N THR A 137 -7.61 -7.65 -8.96
CA THR A 137 -7.67 -7.36 -10.39
C THR A 137 -9.07 -7.51 -10.96
N ASP A 138 -9.89 -8.38 -10.38
CA ASP A 138 -11.27 -8.62 -10.80
C ASP A 138 -12.27 -7.64 -10.17
N LEU A 139 -11.83 -6.82 -9.22
CA LEU A 139 -12.68 -5.84 -8.56
C LEU A 139 -12.80 -4.58 -9.42
N LYS A 140 -14.00 -3.97 -9.41
CA LYS A 140 -14.19 -2.63 -9.95
C LYS A 140 -13.39 -1.65 -9.09
N PRO A 141 -12.77 -0.62 -9.70
CA PRO A 141 -12.08 0.40 -8.93
C PRO A 141 -13.02 0.98 -7.88
N ALA A 142 -12.55 0.99 -6.62
CA ALA A 142 -13.24 1.74 -5.59
C ALA A 142 -13.13 3.21 -5.97
N ARG A 143 -14.27 3.89 -5.99
CA ARG A 143 -14.46 5.34 -6.23
C ARG A 143 -13.23 6.07 -6.74
N GLU A 144 -13.25 6.47 -7.99
CA GLU A 144 -12.31 7.48 -8.50
C GLU A 144 -10.82 7.22 -8.26
N THR A 145 -10.45 5.99 -7.91
CA THR A 145 -9.03 5.60 -7.82
C THR A 145 -8.35 5.83 -9.17
N THR A 146 -9.12 5.75 -10.23
CA THR A 146 -8.70 6.16 -11.57
C THR A 146 -8.49 7.66 -11.68
N THR A 147 -9.05 8.46 -10.80
CA THR A 147 -8.83 9.91 -10.76
C THR A 147 -7.45 10.28 -10.25
N LEU A 148 -6.76 9.44 -9.53
CA LEU A 148 -5.36 9.69 -9.17
C LEU A 148 -4.49 9.83 -10.42
N ALA A 149 -4.85 9.14 -11.50
CA ALA A 149 -4.18 9.28 -12.80
C ALA A 149 -4.77 10.43 -13.64
N LYS A 150 -5.91 10.98 -13.28
CA LYS A 150 -6.61 12.04 -14.05
C LYS A 150 -6.50 13.43 -13.44
N ILE A 151 -6.07 13.55 -12.22
CA ILE A 151 -5.85 14.85 -11.59
C ILE A 151 -4.46 15.34 -11.99
N HIS A 152 -4.40 15.92 -13.15
CA HIS A 152 -3.22 16.62 -13.65
C HIS A 152 -3.54 18.09 -13.79
#